data_8a2d0c3d7fb3cebfcc99b536df372ad4
#
_entry.id   8a2d0c3d7fb3cebfcc99b536df372ad4
#
_cell.length_a   1.000
_cell.length_b   1.000
_cell.length_c   1.000
_cell.angle_alpha   90.00
_cell.angle_beta   90.00
_cell.angle_gamma   90.00
#
_symmetry.space_group_name_H-M   'P 1'
#
loop_
_entity.id
_entity.type
_entity.pdbx_description
1 polymer ?
#
loop_
_entity_poly.entity_id
_entity_poly.type
_entity_poly.pdbx_seq_one_letter_code
_entity_poly.pdbx_strand_id
1 'polypeptide(L)'
;MTTEQSASLLEGVYVANVTPFLDDDRYSIDARVYGAHVRWLADHGVTGIVPFGTNGEGPSIAAREKRPLFEALAAAAENLQIIATVAEANLPDTLDQLAFLDDLPVRAVMVMPPYYFKPVENEGLKIFYERVLEATRHPLVLYHIPKYAIPIPADLVISLPVWGVKDSGGEAGYADTLHAAGKGVLVGTEDDLPGRLPTADGCISALANIVPEQVVSLYSHIRAGRAEEAAKLSDHLLKVREMTKEYASPGILKRVAEERHGHPMGTVRPPLVPVSPSFDVVAATALALSGPEG
;
A
#
# COMPACT_ATOMS: atom_id res chain seq x y z
N MET A 1 3.48 -15.30 19.87
CA MET A 1 2.52 -15.80 18.86
C MET A 1 3.08 -17.07 18.28
N THR A 2 2.28 -18.13 18.18
CA THR A 2 2.70 -19.36 17.49
C THR A 2 2.80 -19.09 15.99
N THR A 3 3.64 -19.84 15.27
CA THR A 3 3.86 -19.69 13.81
C THR A 3 2.58 -19.70 12.98
N GLU A 4 1.56 -20.48 13.35
CA GLU A 4 0.26 -20.52 12.66
C GLU A 4 -0.59 -19.26 12.88
N GLN A 5 -0.50 -18.59 14.03
CA GLN A 5 -1.21 -17.33 14.30
C GLN A 5 -0.56 -16.13 13.62
N SER A 6 0.69 -16.24 13.18
CA SER A 6 1.43 -15.18 12.51
C SER A 6 1.05 -15.05 11.02
N ALA A 7 0.87 -16.18 10.32
CA ALA A 7 0.63 -16.20 8.88
C ALA A 7 -0.74 -15.61 8.48
N SER A 8 -1.80 -15.81 9.26
CA SER A 8 -3.16 -15.33 8.94
C SER A 8 -3.46 -13.87 9.35
N LEU A 9 -2.49 -13.15 9.92
CA LEU A 9 -2.73 -11.83 10.52
C LEU A 9 -3.14 -10.78 9.49
N LEU A 10 -2.49 -10.76 8.32
CA LEU A 10 -2.66 -9.77 7.27
C LEU A 10 -3.04 -10.42 5.92
N GLU A 11 -3.93 -11.39 5.96
CA GLU A 11 -4.43 -12.05 4.76
C GLU A 11 -5.44 -11.17 4.02
N GLY A 12 -5.34 -11.09 2.66
CA GLY A 12 -6.33 -10.43 1.84
C GLY A 12 -5.81 -9.33 0.91
N VAL A 13 -6.72 -8.46 0.48
CA VAL A 13 -6.47 -7.33 -0.41
C VAL A 13 -6.49 -6.03 0.37
N TYR A 14 -5.35 -5.36 0.40
CA TYR A 14 -5.19 -4.03 0.99
C TYR A 14 -4.99 -2.99 -0.11
N VAL A 15 -5.48 -1.78 0.11
CA VAL A 15 -5.36 -0.68 -0.85
C VAL A 15 -4.27 0.27 -0.42
N ALA A 16 -3.27 0.51 -1.29
CA ALA A 16 -2.35 1.64 -1.14
C ALA A 16 -3.10 2.94 -1.46
N ASN A 17 -4.01 3.34 -0.56
CA ASN A 17 -5.02 4.34 -0.86
C ASN A 17 -4.41 5.74 -1.09
N VAL A 18 -4.94 6.41 -2.12
CA VAL A 18 -4.56 7.77 -2.50
C VAL A 18 -5.09 8.79 -1.49
N THR A 19 -4.40 9.92 -1.35
CA THR A 19 -4.79 11.00 -0.44
C THR A 19 -5.38 12.17 -1.24
N PRO A 20 -6.64 12.55 -1.03
CA PRO A 20 -7.24 13.69 -1.71
C PRO A 20 -6.73 15.02 -1.15
N PHE A 21 -6.45 15.97 -2.03
CA PHE A 21 -6.05 17.33 -1.65
C PHE A 21 -7.03 18.37 -2.18
N LEU A 22 -7.22 19.43 -1.41
CA LEU A 22 -7.93 20.62 -1.83
C LEU A 22 -7.09 21.40 -2.87
N ASP A 23 -7.77 22.11 -3.72
CA ASP A 23 -7.14 23.08 -4.64
C ASP A 23 -6.96 24.43 -3.93
N ASP A 24 -6.04 24.43 -2.96
CA ASP A 24 -5.64 25.61 -2.20
C ASP A 24 -4.12 25.80 -2.25
N ASP A 25 -3.62 26.96 -1.81
CA ASP A 25 -2.20 27.33 -1.83
C ASP A 25 -1.29 26.35 -1.04
N ARG A 26 -1.86 25.49 -0.19
CA ARG A 26 -1.15 24.53 0.67
C ARG A 26 -1.38 23.10 0.27
N TYR A 27 -2.25 22.85 -0.69
CA TYR A 27 -2.68 21.49 -1.03
C TYR A 27 -3.16 20.75 0.22
N SER A 28 -4.04 21.39 0.99
CA SER A 28 -4.55 20.83 2.25
C SER A 28 -5.28 19.51 2.00
N ILE A 29 -5.23 18.59 2.96
CA ILE A 29 -5.89 17.30 2.78
C ILE A 29 -7.39 17.45 2.97
N ASP A 30 -8.20 16.94 2.02
CA ASP A 30 -9.65 16.85 2.19
C ASP A 30 -10.02 15.59 2.97
N ALA A 31 -10.05 15.70 4.30
CA ALA A 31 -10.40 14.59 5.19
C ALA A 31 -11.81 14.04 4.95
N ARG A 32 -12.77 14.88 4.48
CA ARG A 32 -14.14 14.47 4.16
C ARG A 32 -14.16 13.54 2.94
N VAL A 33 -13.49 13.95 1.86
CA VAL A 33 -13.37 13.12 0.65
C VAL A 33 -12.54 11.87 0.95
N TYR A 34 -11.50 11.99 1.78
CA TYR A 34 -10.71 10.82 2.17
C TYR A 34 -11.57 9.77 2.86
N GLY A 35 -12.36 10.17 3.85
CA GLY A 35 -13.31 9.25 4.52
C GLY A 35 -14.36 8.66 3.57
N ALA A 36 -14.85 9.44 2.59
CA ALA A 36 -15.77 8.95 1.58
C ALA A 36 -15.14 7.89 0.67
N HIS A 37 -13.89 8.12 0.23
CA HIS A 37 -13.14 7.13 -0.55
C HIS A 37 -12.90 5.83 0.23
N VAL A 38 -12.55 5.93 1.51
CA VAL A 38 -12.35 4.76 2.39
C VAL A 38 -13.64 3.94 2.54
N ARG A 39 -14.78 4.58 2.74
CA ARG A 39 -16.08 3.88 2.78
C ARG A 39 -16.42 3.24 1.45
N TRP A 40 -16.18 3.93 0.33
CA TRP A 40 -16.36 3.36 -0.99
C TRP A 40 -15.51 2.10 -1.20
N LEU A 41 -14.25 2.09 -0.74
CA LEU A 41 -13.39 0.91 -0.77
C LEU A 41 -13.95 -0.25 0.07
N ALA A 42 -14.49 0.05 1.26
CA ALA A 42 -15.13 -0.94 2.13
C ALA A 42 -16.34 -1.60 1.45
N ASP A 43 -17.17 -0.82 0.78
CA ASP A 43 -18.35 -1.31 0.05
C ASP A 43 -17.97 -2.23 -1.13
N HIS A 44 -16.72 -2.19 -1.60
CA HIS A 44 -16.20 -3.04 -2.68
C HIS A 44 -15.35 -4.23 -2.19
N GLY A 45 -15.42 -4.56 -0.90
CA GLY A 45 -14.95 -5.83 -0.35
C GLY A 45 -13.44 -5.95 -0.13
N VAL A 46 -12.69 -4.85 -0.12
CA VAL A 46 -11.28 -4.88 0.27
C VAL A 46 -11.11 -5.24 1.75
N THR A 47 -10.00 -5.86 2.11
CA THR A 47 -9.71 -6.24 3.50
C THR A 47 -9.29 -5.04 4.34
N GLY A 48 -8.60 -4.08 3.73
CA GLY A 48 -8.10 -2.93 4.47
C GLY A 48 -7.41 -1.88 3.62
N ILE A 49 -6.89 -0.86 4.30
CA ILE A 49 -6.21 0.28 3.69
C ILE A 49 -4.80 0.43 4.23
N VAL A 50 -3.94 1.01 3.40
CA VAL A 50 -2.53 1.30 3.72
C VAL A 50 -2.28 2.79 3.41
N PRO A 51 -2.70 3.70 4.30
CA PRO A 51 -2.58 5.13 4.10
C PRO A 51 -1.13 5.60 4.11
N PHE A 52 -0.86 6.69 3.41
CA PHE A 52 0.42 7.42 3.40
C PHE A 52 1.62 6.61 2.90
N GLY A 53 1.38 5.54 2.12
CA GLY A 53 2.40 4.91 1.30
C GLY A 53 2.77 5.77 0.09
N THR A 54 3.48 5.19 -0.89
CA THR A 54 3.92 5.90 -2.11
C THR A 54 2.74 6.47 -2.90
N ASN A 55 1.68 5.68 -3.14
CA ASN A 55 0.48 6.15 -3.84
C ASN A 55 -0.36 7.13 -3.01
N GLY A 56 -0.28 7.05 -1.68
CA GLY A 56 -0.87 8.01 -0.76
C GLY A 56 -0.05 9.29 -0.58
N GLU A 57 1.03 9.47 -1.35
CA GLU A 57 1.92 10.64 -1.29
C GLU A 57 2.52 10.89 0.12
N GLY A 58 2.71 9.82 0.90
CA GLY A 58 3.15 9.89 2.29
C GLY A 58 4.40 10.74 2.55
N PRO A 59 5.46 10.67 1.71
CA PRO A 59 6.63 11.53 1.83
C PRO A 59 6.35 13.04 1.63
N SER A 60 5.24 13.41 0.98
CA SER A 60 4.80 14.80 0.80
C SER A 60 3.89 15.31 1.92
N ILE A 61 3.58 14.46 2.92
CA ILE A 61 2.65 14.77 4.01
C ILE A 61 3.46 14.86 5.31
N ALA A 62 3.40 16.02 5.96
CA ALA A 62 4.10 16.22 7.22
C ALA A 62 3.48 15.37 8.36
N ALA A 63 4.29 14.92 9.31
CA ALA A 63 3.83 14.10 10.45
C ALA A 63 2.64 14.73 11.20
N ARG A 64 2.66 16.07 11.37
CA ARG A 64 1.56 16.82 12.01
C ARG A 64 0.23 16.76 11.23
N GLU A 65 0.27 16.53 9.91
CA GLU A 65 -0.94 16.36 9.08
C GLU A 65 -1.44 14.92 9.15
N LYS A 66 -0.55 13.93 9.27
CA LYS A 66 -0.90 12.51 9.33
C LYS A 66 -1.68 12.18 10.60
N ARG A 67 -1.33 12.77 11.75
CA ARG A 67 -1.95 12.44 13.04
C ARG A 67 -3.47 12.57 13.05
N PRO A 68 -4.06 13.74 12.80
CA PRO A 68 -5.52 13.88 12.80
C PRO A 68 -6.21 13.06 11.71
N LEU A 69 -5.48 12.72 10.65
CA LEU A 69 -6.01 11.89 9.57
C LEU A 69 -6.07 10.42 9.95
N PHE A 70 -5.10 9.88 10.66
CA PHE A 70 -5.18 8.52 11.17
C PHE A 70 -6.39 8.33 12.10
N GLU A 71 -6.67 9.33 12.96
CA GLU A 71 -7.86 9.32 13.80
C GLU A 71 -9.15 9.33 12.97
N ALA A 72 -9.21 10.21 11.96
CA ALA A 72 -10.36 10.29 11.05
C ALA A 72 -10.54 9.02 10.21
N LEU A 73 -9.43 8.42 9.74
CA LEU A 73 -9.45 7.16 8.99
C LEU A 73 -9.87 5.98 9.87
N ALA A 74 -9.38 5.92 11.10
CA ALA A 74 -9.80 4.90 12.06
C ALA A 74 -11.32 4.95 12.32
N ALA A 75 -11.89 6.16 12.39
CA ALA A 75 -13.34 6.35 12.51
C ALA A 75 -14.11 6.02 11.22
N ALA A 76 -13.52 6.26 10.03
CA ALA A 76 -14.17 5.99 8.73
C ALA A 76 -14.08 4.53 8.29
N ALA A 77 -13.09 3.80 8.80
CA ALA A 77 -12.74 2.44 8.38
C ALA A 77 -13.39 1.36 9.25
N GLU A 78 -14.62 1.56 9.72
CA GLU A 78 -15.32 0.72 10.74
C GLU A 78 -15.14 -0.80 10.54
N ASN A 79 -15.06 -1.27 9.29
CA ASN A 79 -14.94 -2.69 8.95
C ASN A 79 -13.64 -3.02 8.20
N LEU A 80 -12.71 -2.06 8.07
CA LEU A 80 -11.44 -2.24 7.37
C LEU A 80 -10.28 -2.33 8.34
N GLN A 81 -9.33 -3.19 8.02
CA GLN A 81 -8.04 -3.20 8.71
C GLN A 81 -7.17 -2.02 8.22
N ILE A 82 -6.42 -1.41 9.13
CA ILE A 82 -5.47 -0.35 8.79
C ILE A 82 -4.05 -0.87 9.01
N ILE A 83 -3.24 -0.86 7.94
CA ILE A 83 -1.79 -1.01 8.04
C ILE A 83 -1.20 0.40 7.95
N ALA A 84 -0.83 1.00 9.07
CA ALA A 84 -0.35 2.36 9.11
C ALA A 84 1.07 2.48 8.55
N THR A 85 1.27 3.32 7.53
CA THR A 85 2.61 3.53 6.95
C THR A 85 3.37 4.61 7.72
N VAL A 86 4.61 4.28 8.10
CA VAL A 86 5.61 5.20 8.66
C VAL A 86 6.77 5.29 7.67
N ALA A 87 6.98 6.45 7.09
CA ALA A 87 7.95 6.70 6.01
C ALA A 87 8.69 8.02 6.26
N GLU A 88 9.20 8.18 7.47
CA GLU A 88 9.91 9.39 7.87
C GLU A 88 11.40 9.32 7.46
N ALA A 89 12.02 10.48 7.23
CA ALA A 89 13.40 10.55 6.77
C ALA A 89 14.43 10.27 7.88
N ASN A 90 14.02 10.32 9.14
CA ASN A 90 14.91 10.21 10.30
C ASN A 90 14.29 9.34 11.39
N LEU A 91 15.16 8.80 12.26
CA LEU A 91 14.74 7.93 13.35
C LEU A 91 13.84 8.62 14.39
N PRO A 92 14.14 9.83 14.90
CA PRO A 92 13.28 10.50 15.88
C PRO A 92 11.84 10.66 15.41
N ASP A 93 11.60 11.16 14.20
CA ASP A 93 10.24 11.32 13.66
C ASP A 93 9.55 9.96 13.46
N THR A 94 10.31 8.91 13.09
CA THR A 94 9.81 7.53 13.00
C THR A 94 9.31 7.05 14.36
N LEU A 95 10.11 7.23 15.44
CA LEU A 95 9.74 6.81 16.80
C LEU A 95 8.54 7.59 17.33
N ASP A 96 8.49 8.90 17.10
CA ASP A 96 7.36 9.76 17.50
C ASP A 96 6.05 9.36 16.78
N GLN A 97 6.15 8.98 15.51
CA GLN A 97 4.99 8.49 14.76
C GLN A 97 4.50 7.14 15.28
N LEU A 98 5.41 6.22 15.60
CA LEU A 98 5.06 4.91 16.17
C LEU A 98 4.39 5.04 17.54
N ALA A 99 4.94 5.88 18.42
CA ALA A 99 4.36 6.15 19.73
C ALA A 99 2.92 6.69 19.63
N PHE A 100 2.66 7.55 18.64
CA PHE A 100 1.30 8.03 18.37
C PHE A 100 0.38 6.91 17.88
N LEU A 101 0.87 6.05 16.97
CA LEU A 101 0.07 4.96 16.38
C LEU A 101 -0.29 3.88 17.40
N ASP A 102 0.49 3.73 18.47
CA ASP A 102 0.22 2.75 19.51
C ASP A 102 -1.12 2.98 20.23
N ASP A 103 -1.64 4.20 20.23
CA ASP A 103 -2.94 4.54 20.82
C ASP A 103 -4.12 4.36 19.83
N LEU A 104 -3.85 4.00 18.58
CA LEU A 104 -4.86 3.83 17.54
C LEU A 104 -5.17 2.36 17.22
N PRO A 105 -6.40 2.04 16.76
CA PRO A 105 -6.81 0.69 16.41
C PRO A 105 -6.26 0.27 15.04
N VAL A 106 -4.93 0.32 14.85
CA VAL A 106 -4.30 -0.16 13.64
C VAL A 106 -3.97 -1.66 13.74
N ARG A 107 -4.08 -2.37 12.64
CA ARG A 107 -3.81 -3.82 12.58
C ARG A 107 -2.32 -4.14 12.61
N ALA A 108 -1.54 -3.29 11.97
CA ALA A 108 -0.08 -3.36 11.89
C ALA A 108 0.51 -1.99 11.56
N VAL A 109 1.80 -1.83 11.81
CA VAL A 109 2.57 -0.68 11.29
C VAL A 109 3.51 -1.16 10.20
N MET A 110 3.60 -0.38 9.10
CA MET A 110 4.51 -0.65 7.99
C MET A 110 5.56 0.43 7.94
N VAL A 111 6.83 0.07 8.18
CA VAL A 111 7.93 1.03 8.29
C VAL A 111 8.86 0.94 7.11
N MET A 112 9.03 2.06 6.40
CA MET A 112 9.98 2.19 5.31
C MET A 112 11.41 2.33 5.88
N PRO A 113 12.42 1.66 5.31
CA PRO A 113 13.80 1.88 5.72
C PRO A 113 14.26 3.29 5.36
N PRO A 114 15.35 3.78 6.00
CA PRO A 114 15.97 5.05 5.61
C PRO A 114 16.27 5.10 4.11
N TYR A 115 16.13 6.28 3.50
CA TYR A 115 16.22 6.40 2.04
C TYR A 115 17.22 7.46 1.56
N TYR A 116 17.60 8.41 2.41
CA TYR A 116 18.52 9.49 2.00
C TYR A 116 19.98 9.01 1.93
N PHE A 117 20.45 8.33 2.98
CA PHE A 117 21.82 7.81 3.02
C PHE A 117 21.87 6.45 2.34
N LYS A 118 22.45 6.37 1.14
CA LYS A 118 22.65 5.14 0.36
C LYS A 118 24.09 5.10 -0.19
N PRO A 119 24.78 3.95 -0.05
CA PRO A 119 24.39 2.75 0.69
C PRO A 119 24.57 2.92 2.21
N VAL A 120 23.96 2.02 2.98
CA VAL A 120 24.27 1.83 4.40
C VAL A 120 24.66 0.37 4.64
N GLU A 121 25.44 0.13 5.70
CA GLU A 121 25.78 -1.22 6.15
C GLU A 121 24.54 -1.91 6.74
N ASN A 122 24.45 -3.25 6.55
CA ASN A 122 23.35 -4.06 7.07
C ASN A 122 23.20 -3.93 8.60
N GLU A 123 24.30 -3.74 9.32
CA GLU A 123 24.29 -3.50 10.77
C GLU A 123 23.56 -2.21 11.15
N GLY A 124 23.76 -1.12 10.39
CA GLY A 124 23.03 0.13 10.59
C GLY A 124 21.53 -0.01 10.36
N LEU A 125 21.16 -0.77 9.34
CA LEU A 125 19.76 -1.08 9.04
C LEU A 125 19.12 -1.97 10.13
N LYS A 126 19.87 -2.93 10.66
CA LYS A 126 19.45 -3.78 11.77
C LYS A 126 19.20 -2.94 13.03
N ILE A 127 20.16 -2.10 13.42
CA ILE A 127 20.01 -1.18 14.57
C ILE A 127 18.77 -0.29 14.40
N PHE A 128 18.52 0.24 13.21
CA PHE A 128 17.34 1.05 12.94
C PHE A 128 16.05 0.26 13.25
N TYR A 129 15.91 -0.97 12.73
CA TYR A 129 14.70 -1.77 12.94
C TYR A 129 14.58 -2.31 14.36
N GLU A 130 15.67 -2.57 15.06
CA GLU A 130 15.63 -2.92 16.49
C GLU A 130 15.05 -1.77 17.31
N ARG A 131 15.43 -0.52 17.02
CA ARG A 131 14.84 0.67 17.66
C ARG A 131 13.37 0.85 17.32
N VAL A 132 12.97 0.58 16.08
CA VAL A 132 11.57 0.60 15.64
C VAL A 132 10.75 -0.46 16.39
N LEU A 133 11.27 -1.67 16.55
CA LEU A 133 10.62 -2.76 17.29
C LEU A 133 10.42 -2.44 18.78
N GLU A 134 11.37 -1.74 19.39
CA GLU A 134 11.27 -1.29 20.79
C GLU A 134 10.19 -0.21 20.97
N ALA A 135 9.85 0.54 19.91
CA ALA A 135 8.99 1.72 19.95
C ALA A 135 7.52 1.44 19.63
N THR A 136 7.14 0.21 19.29
CA THR A 136 5.74 -0.12 18.99
C THR A 136 5.35 -1.49 19.51
N ARG A 137 4.08 -1.62 19.92
CA ARG A 137 3.45 -2.91 20.27
C ARG A 137 2.73 -3.57 19.09
N HIS A 138 2.57 -2.86 17.98
CA HIS A 138 1.90 -3.39 16.81
C HIS A 138 2.82 -4.36 16.02
N PRO A 139 2.25 -5.37 15.34
CA PRO A 139 3.00 -6.17 14.38
C PRO A 139 3.69 -5.28 13.35
N LEU A 140 5.00 -5.52 13.13
CA LEU A 140 5.82 -4.72 12.23
C LEU A 140 5.93 -5.38 10.86
N VAL A 141 5.57 -4.63 9.81
CA VAL A 141 5.80 -4.96 8.41
C VAL A 141 6.96 -4.11 7.89
N LEU A 142 8.00 -4.71 7.34
CA LEU A 142 9.08 -3.96 6.72
C LEU A 142 8.70 -3.61 5.26
N TYR A 143 8.88 -2.34 4.87
CA TYR A 143 8.53 -1.93 3.51
C TYR A 143 9.74 -2.06 2.58
N HIS A 144 9.87 -3.23 1.93
CA HIS A 144 10.90 -3.48 0.92
C HIS A 144 10.54 -2.82 -0.41
N ILE A 145 11.18 -1.67 -0.70
CA ILE A 145 10.96 -0.86 -1.91
C ILE A 145 12.29 -0.31 -2.44
N PRO A 146 13.14 -1.15 -3.07
CA PRO A 146 14.50 -0.79 -3.52
C PRO A 146 14.56 0.42 -4.44
N LYS A 147 13.47 0.68 -5.19
CA LYS A 147 13.37 1.85 -6.07
C LYS A 147 13.56 3.17 -5.33
N TYR A 148 13.08 3.27 -4.09
CA TYR A 148 13.07 4.53 -3.33
C TYR A 148 13.89 4.49 -2.06
N ALA A 149 14.01 3.33 -1.43
CA ALA A 149 14.66 3.17 -0.13
C ALA A 149 15.80 2.13 -0.18
N ILE A 150 16.47 1.91 0.95
CA ILE A 150 17.51 0.89 1.06
C ILE A 150 16.87 -0.49 0.88
N PRO A 151 17.43 -1.38 0.02
CA PRO A 151 16.99 -2.76 -0.05
C PRO A 151 17.13 -3.45 1.31
N ILE A 152 16.12 -4.23 1.70
CA ILE A 152 16.15 -4.98 2.97
C ILE A 152 16.54 -6.43 2.65
N PRO A 153 17.72 -6.92 3.08
CA PRO A 153 18.13 -8.30 2.83
C PRO A 153 17.20 -9.31 3.50
N ALA A 154 16.94 -10.45 2.87
CA ALA A 154 16.04 -11.47 3.40
C ALA A 154 16.53 -12.03 4.75
N ASP A 155 17.84 -12.24 4.90
CA ASP A 155 18.47 -12.71 6.14
C ASP A 155 18.23 -11.74 7.31
N LEU A 156 18.26 -10.44 7.05
CA LEU A 156 17.90 -9.43 8.05
C LEU A 156 16.43 -9.57 8.48
N VAL A 157 15.49 -9.68 7.54
CA VAL A 157 14.06 -9.88 7.86
C VAL A 157 13.87 -11.13 8.71
N ILE A 158 14.55 -12.22 8.34
CA ILE A 158 14.46 -13.51 9.04
C ILE A 158 14.98 -13.38 10.48
N SER A 159 16.05 -12.63 10.69
CA SER A 159 16.70 -12.45 12.00
C SER A 159 15.90 -11.60 12.99
N LEU A 160 14.98 -10.75 12.50
CA LEU A 160 14.20 -9.82 13.32
C LEU A 160 12.83 -10.43 13.72
N PRO A 161 12.28 -10.10 14.91
CA PRO A 161 10.94 -10.54 15.34
C PRO A 161 9.82 -9.73 14.69
N VAL A 162 9.90 -9.52 13.38
CA VAL A 162 8.88 -8.83 12.57
C VAL A 162 7.85 -9.80 12.04
N TRP A 163 6.64 -9.31 11.72
CA TRP A 163 5.64 -10.12 11.03
C TRP A 163 6.14 -10.56 9.65
N GLY A 164 6.71 -9.64 8.89
CA GLY A 164 7.20 -9.90 7.54
C GLY A 164 7.42 -8.64 6.74
N VAL A 165 7.12 -8.69 5.45
CA VAL A 165 7.39 -7.60 4.51
C VAL A 165 6.20 -7.24 3.62
N LYS A 166 6.15 -5.99 3.18
CA LYS A 166 5.55 -5.62 1.90
C LYS A 166 6.66 -5.65 0.85
N ASP A 167 6.58 -6.56 -0.10
CA ASP A 167 7.57 -6.67 -1.17
C ASP A 167 7.13 -5.93 -2.44
N SER A 168 7.75 -4.78 -2.68
CA SER A 168 7.63 -3.96 -3.90
C SER A 168 8.91 -3.99 -4.75
N GLY A 169 9.88 -4.86 -4.41
CA GLY A 169 11.11 -5.05 -5.17
C GLY A 169 10.92 -5.97 -6.36
N GLY A 170 10.16 -7.05 -6.19
CA GLY A 170 9.94 -8.05 -7.23
C GLY A 170 11.17 -8.90 -7.55
N GLU A 171 12.17 -8.94 -6.66
CA GLU A 171 13.34 -9.78 -6.80
C GLU A 171 12.96 -11.27 -6.75
N ALA A 172 13.44 -12.04 -7.74
CA ALA A 172 13.13 -13.46 -7.82
C ALA A 172 13.60 -14.23 -6.58
N GLY A 173 12.73 -15.05 -5.99
CA GLY A 173 13.00 -15.87 -4.81
C GLY A 173 13.03 -15.13 -3.48
N TYR A 174 12.93 -13.79 -3.45
CA TYR A 174 12.93 -13.03 -2.19
C TYR A 174 11.71 -13.37 -1.32
N ALA A 175 10.51 -13.29 -1.91
CA ALA A 175 9.27 -13.62 -1.21
C ALA A 175 9.23 -15.10 -0.78
N ASP A 176 9.66 -16.02 -1.66
CA ASP A 176 9.69 -17.46 -1.36
C ASP A 176 10.64 -17.78 -0.21
N THR A 177 11.81 -17.15 -0.15
CA THR A 177 12.78 -17.29 0.94
C THR A 177 12.17 -16.86 2.27
N LEU A 178 11.45 -15.75 2.29
CA LEU A 178 10.79 -15.24 3.50
C LEU A 178 9.63 -16.13 3.93
N HIS A 179 8.80 -16.56 2.98
CA HIS A 179 7.69 -17.47 3.24
C HIS A 179 8.18 -18.80 3.81
N ALA A 180 9.22 -19.39 3.22
CA ALA A 180 9.84 -20.63 3.72
C ALA A 180 10.42 -20.49 5.15
N ALA A 181 10.82 -19.27 5.53
CA ALA A 181 11.27 -18.95 6.89
C ALA A 181 10.12 -18.59 7.85
N GLY A 182 8.85 -18.71 7.43
CA GLY A 182 7.67 -18.41 8.24
C GLY A 182 7.41 -16.92 8.44
N LYS A 183 7.94 -16.06 7.56
CA LYS A 183 7.65 -14.62 7.54
C LYS A 183 6.46 -14.34 6.64
N GLY A 184 5.61 -13.39 7.05
CA GLY A 184 4.51 -12.91 6.23
C GLY A 184 4.99 -12.11 5.01
N VAL A 185 4.28 -12.22 3.91
CA VAL A 185 4.55 -11.48 2.67
C VAL A 185 3.28 -10.83 2.14
N LEU A 186 3.34 -9.51 1.91
CA LEU A 186 2.34 -8.77 1.16
C LEU A 186 2.93 -8.35 -0.19
N VAL A 187 2.36 -8.83 -1.28
CA VAL A 187 2.81 -8.45 -2.64
C VAL A 187 2.46 -6.99 -2.90
N GLY A 188 3.46 -6.16 -3.19
CA GLY A 188 3.32 -4.71 -3.35
C GLY A 188 3.23 -4.21 -4.79
N THR A 189 3.00 -5.10 -5.75
CA THR A 189 2.88 -4.77 -7.19
C THR A 189 1.93 -5.75 -7.87
N GLU A 190 1.23 -5.30 -8.90
CA GLU A 190 0.29 -6.12 -9.67
C GLU A 190 0.94 -6.81 -10.89
N ASP A 191 2.27 -6.70 -11.08
CA ASP A 191 2.93 -7.22 -12.29
C ASP A 191 2.80 -8.73 -12.48
N ASP A 192 2.73 -9.50 -11.41
CA ASP A 192 2.58 -10.96 -11.44
C ASP A 192 1.88 -11.48 -10.17
N LEU A 193 0.65 -11.05 -9.93
CA LEU A 193 -0.11 -11.55 -8.78
C LEU A 193 -0.37 -13.06 -8.84
N PRO A 194 -0.72 -13.68 -9.99
CA PRO A 194 -0.91 -15.12 -10.06
C PRO A 194 0.34 -15.94 -9.70
N GLY A 195 1.53 -15.48 -10.07
CA GLY A 195 2.79 -16.17 -9.73
C GLY A 195 3.23 -15.96 -8.28
N ARG A 196 2.90 -14.83 -7.66
CA ARG A 196 3.44 -14.42 -6.36
C ARG A 196 2.50 -14.66 -5.17
N LEU A 197 1.18 -14.57 -5.36
CA LEU A 197 0.21 -14.75 -4.28
C LEU A 197 0.13 -16.18 -3.72
N PRO A 198 0.44 -17.27 -4.44
CA PRO A 198 0.43 -18.61 -3.87
C PRO A 198 1.36 -18.76 -2.65
N THR A 199 2.46 -18.01 -2.60
CA THR A 199 3.44 -18.01 -1.49
C THR A 199 3.41 -16.71 -0.66
N ALA A 200 2.34 -15.93 -0.76
CA ALA A 200 2.15 -14.70 -0.01
C ALA A 200 0.81 -14.68 0.73
N ASP A 201 0.70 -13.91 1.82
CA ASP A 201 -0.53 -13.80 2.61
C ASP A 201 -1.58 -12.93 1.92
N GLY A 202 -1.13 -11.89 1.20
CA GLY A 202 -2.03 -10.96 0.54
C GLY A 202 -1.30 -10.02 -0.40
N CYS A 203 -2.00 -8.97 -0.82
CA CYS A 203 -1.40 -7.91 -1.63
C CYS A 203 -1.78 -6.51 -1.12
N ILE A 204 -0.91 -5.54 -1.41
CA ILE A 204 -1.18 -4.12 -1.24
C ILE A 204 -1.20 -3.49 -2.64
N SER A 205 -2.40 -3.24 -3.15
CA SER A 205 -2.64 -2.84 -4.54
C SER A 205 -2.84 -1.34 -4.69
N ALA A 206 -2.26 -0.77 -5.73
CA ALA A 206 -2.54 0.58 -6.21
C ALA A 206 -3.84 0.61 -7.04
N LEU A 207 -4.05 -0.40 -7.88
CA LEU A 207 -5.23 -0.49 -8.76
C LEU A 207 -6.54 -0.64 -7.98
N ALA A 208 -6.49 -1.18 -6.76
CA ALA A 208 -7.67 -1.26 -5.91
C ALA A 208 -8.24 0.12 -5.51
N ASN A 209 -7.54 1.24 -5.76
CA ASN A 209 -8.15 2.57 -5.67
C ASN A 209 -9.19 2.84 -6.76
N ILE A 210 -9.12 2.11 -7.88
CA ILE A 210 -9.95 2.37 -9.07
C ILE A 210 -10.77 1.16 -9.52
N VAL A 211 -10.32 -0.06 -9.23
CA VAL A 211 -11.01 -1.34 -9.55
C VAL A 211 -10.91 -2.33 -8.38
N PRO A 212 -11.35 -1.96 -7.17
CA PRO A 212 -11.21 -2.80 -5.98
C PRO A 212 -11.88 -4.17 -6.17
N GLU A 213 -13.08 -4.21 -6.77
CA GLU A 213 -13.83 -5.42 -7.02
C GLU A 213 -13.08 -6.43 -7.90
N GLN A 214 -12.32 -5.94 -8.88
CA GLN A 214 -11.56 -6.81 -9.78
C GLN A 214 -10.31 -7.36 -9.07
N VAL A 215 -9.62 -6.54 -8.27
CA VAL A 215 -8.46 -7.02 -7.49
C VAL A 215 -8.89 -8.03 -6.44
N VAL A 216 -10.02 -7.82 -5.77
CA VAL A 216 -10.61 -8.79 -4.82
C VAL A 216 -11.01 -10.08 -5.53
N SER A 217 -11.61 -9.98 -6.72
CA SER A 217 -11.97 -11.14 -7.54
C SER A 217 -10.71 -11.93 -7.96
N LEU A 218 -9.67 -11.24 -8.45
CA LEU A 218 -8.40 -11.87 -8.81
C LEU A 218 -7.79 -12.63 -7.63
N TYR A 219 -7.70 -11.98 -6.47
CA TYR A 219 -7.23 -12.62 -5.24
C TYR A 219 -8.04 -13.88 -4.92
N SER A 220 -9.37 -13.81 -4.99
CA SER A 220 -10.27 -14.92 -4.72
C SER A 220 -10.11 -16.07 -5.72
N HIS A 221 -9.92 -15.78 -7.02
CA HIS A 221 -9.63 -16.79 -8.03
C HIS A 221 -8.32 -17.53 -7.74
N ILE A 222 -7.26 -16.79 -7.42
CA ILE A 222 -5.94 -17.37 -7.09
C ILE A 222 -6.06 -18.28 -5.87
N ARG A 223 -6.69 -17.79 -4.79
CA ARG A 223 -6.85 -18.59 -3.55
C ARG A 223 -7.72 -19.83 -3.75
N ALA A 224 -8.67 -19.79 -4.67
CA ALA A 224 -9.52 -20.92 -5.01
C ALA A 224 -8.91 -21.88 -6.08
N GLY A 225 -7.68 -21.61 -6.56
CA GLY A 225 -7.02 -22.40 -7.60
C GLY A 225 -7.67 -22.30 -8.99
N ARG A 226 -8.48 -21.27 -9.25
CA ARG A 226 -9.10 -21.01 -10.55
C ARG A 226 -8.13 -20.29 -11.47
N ALA A 227 -7.17 -21.04 -12.02
CA ALA A 227 -6.02 -20.51 -12.73
C ALA A 227 -6.38 -19.77 -14.02
N GLU A 228 -7.38 -20.27 -14.79
CA GLU A 228 -7.77 -19.67 -16.07
C GLU A 228 -8.45 -18.31 -15.85
N GLU A 229 -9.36 -18.21 -14.88
CA GLU A 229 -10.06 -16.97 -14.52
C GLU A 229 -9.06 -15.97 -13.93
N ALA A 230 -8.13 -16.44 -13.11
CA ALA A 230 -7.07 -15.60 -12.56
C ALA A 230 -6.16 -15.03 -13.65
N ALA A 231 -5.75 -15.82 -14.64
CA ALA A 231 -4.93 -15.39 -15.75
C ALA A 231 -5.64 -14.31 -16.59
N LYS A 232 -6.87 -14.55 -17.03
CA LYS A 232 -7.65 -13.58 -17.82
C LYS A 232 -7.80 -12.24 -17.08
N LEU A 233 -8.13 -12.28 -15.80
CA LEU A 233 -8.33 -11.07 -15.02
C LEU A 233 -7.00 -10.35 -14.75
N SER A 234 -5.92 -11.09 -14.53
CA SER A 234 -4.57 -10.54 -14.39
C SER A 234 -4.12 -9.81 -15.65
N ASP A 235 -4.33 -10.41 -16.84
CA ASP A 235 -3.99 -9.79 -18.12
C ASP A 235 -4.75 -8.47 -18.34
N HIS A 236 -6.02 -8.43 -17.95
CA HIS A 236 -6.80 -7.19 -17.97
C HIS A 236 -6.24 -6.14 -17.01
N LEU A 237 -5.98 -6.50 -15.75
CA LEU A 237 -5.43 -5.58 -14.76
C LEU A 237 -4.03 -5.07 -15.14
N LEU A 238 -3.24 -5.85 -15.88
CA LEU A 238 -1.96 -5.37 -16.43
C LEU A 238 -2.17 -4.26 -17.48
N LYS A 239 -3.20 -4.36 -18.34
CA LYS A 239 -3.55 -3.26 -19.27
C LYS A 239 -3.96 -1.99 -18.51
N VAL A 240 -4.78 -2.14 -17.46
CA VAL A 240 -5.16 -1.02 -16.59
C VAL A 240 -3.93 -0.42 -15.88
N ARG A 241 -3.01 -1.25 -15.45
CA ARG A 241 -1.78 -0.81 -14.81
C ARG A 241 -0.85 -0.04 -15.75
N GLU A 242 -0.68 -0.50 -17.00
CA GLU A 242 0.12 0.23 -18.00
C GLU A 242 -0.40 1.65 -18.19
N MET A 243 -1.72 1.84 -18.27
CA MET A 243 -2.33 3.17 -18.31
C MET A 243 -1.90 4.04 -17.11
N THR A 244 -1.77 3.47 -15.91
CA THR A 244 -1.37 4.25 -14.72
C THR A 244 0.12 4.57 -14.65
N LYS A 245 0.98 3.92 -15.47
CA LYS A 245 2.43 4.15 -15.48
C LYS A 245 2.85 5.39 -16.27
N GLU A 246 2.02 5.85 -17.19
CA GLU A 246 2.35 6.94 -18.12
C GLU A 246 2.62 8.27 -17.42
N TYR A 247 2.04 8.45 -16.21
CA TYR A 247 2.20 9.63 -15.35
C TYR A 247 2.60 9.21 -13.93
N ALA A 248 2.88 10.19 -13.07
CA ALA A 248 3.01 9.90 -11.65
C ALA A 248 1.71 9.23 -11.14
N SER A 249 1.79 7.95 -10.83
CA SER A 249 0.67 7.05 -10.54
C SER A 249 -0.45 7.64 -9.66
N PRO A 250 -0.16 8.38 -8.56
CA PRO A 250 -1.22 8.98 -7.74
C PRO A 250 -2.19 9.87 -8.50
N GLY A 251 -1.71 10.65 -9.45
CA GLY A 251 -2.54 11.58 -10.22
C GLY A 251 -3.62 10.88 -11.04
N ILE A 252 -3.25 9.84 -11.80
CA ILE A 252 -4.21 9.07 -12.61
C ILE A 252 -5.18 8.32 -11.70
N LEU A 253 -4.69 7.66 -10.64
CA LEU A 253 -5.54 6.95 -9.69
C LEU A 253 -6.61 7.89 -9.09
N LYS A 254 -6.24 9.13 -8.73
CA LYS A 254 -7.19 10.12 -8.23
C LYS A 254 -8.24 10.48 -9.28
N ARG A 255 -7.83 10.77 -10.53
CA ARG A 255 -8.75 11.14 -11.60
C ARG A 255 -9.76 10.05 -11.94
N VAL A 256 -9.29 8.80 -12.03
CA VAL A 256 -10.19 7.66 -12.31
C VAL A 256 -11.08 7.34 -11.10
N ALA A 257 -10.56 7.42 -9.87
CA ALA A 257 -11.37 7.24 -8.67
C ALA A 257 -12.48 8.32 -8.57
N GLU A 258 -12.15 9.58 -8.84
CA GLU A 258 -13.12 10.69 -8.90
C GLU A 258 -14.22 10.41 -9.93
N GLU A 259 -13.87 9.97 -11.14
CA GLU A 259 -14.83 9.60 -12.19
C GLU A 259 -15.75 8.45 -11.75
N ARG A 260 -15.22 7.50 -10.98
CA ARG A 260 -15.98 6.34 -10.51
C ARG A 260 -16.97 6.64 -9.40
N HIS A 261 -16.60 7.42 -8.39
CA HIS A 261 -17.43 7.63 -7.20
C HIS A 261 -17.95 9.06 -7.03
N GLY A 262 -17.57 9.98 -7.92
CA GLY A 262 -18.09 11.35 -7.93
C GLY A 262 -17.55 12.28 -6.82
N HIS A 263 -16.56 11.84 -6.03
CA HIS A 263 -15.93 12.67 -5.01
C HIS A 263 -14.63 13.29 -5.55
N PRO A 264 -14.46 14.63 -5.49
CA PRO A 264 -13.30 15.29 -6.07
C PRO A 264 -12.03 14.94 -5.30
N MET A 265 -11.14 14.14 -5.92
CA MET A 265 -9.88 13.70 -5.29
C MET A 265 -8.78 14.77 -5.35
N GLY A 266 -9.00 15.83 -6.11
CA GLY A 266 -8.06 16.93 -6.28
C GLY A 266 -6.80 16.55 -7.04
N THR A 267 -5.75 17.35 -6.85
CA THR A 267 -4.47 17.20 -7.55
C THR A 267 -3.43 16.42 -6.73
N VAL A 268 -2.19 16.38 -7.20
CA VAL A 268 -1.02 15.87 -6.47
C VAL A 268 -0.20 17.00 -5.90
N ARG A 269 0.55 16.75 -4.82
CA ARG A 269 1.50 17.74 -4.26
C ARG A 269 2.80 17.79 -5.07
N PRO A 270 3.39 18.97 -5.29
CA PRO A 270 4.75 19.06 -5.80
C PRO A 270 5.74 18.27 -4.93
N PRO A 271 6.79 17.64 -5.52
CA PRO A 271 7.26 17.81 -6.89
C PRO A 271 6.51 16.99 -7.96
N LEU A 272 5.47 16.24 -7.58
CA LEU A 272 4.64 15.57 -8.58
C LEU A 272 3.88 16.60 -9.40
N VAL A 273 3.63 16.27 -10.66
CA VAL A 273 2.87 17.15 -11.57
C VAL A 273 1.45 16.61 -11.76
N PRO A 274 0.45 17.50 -11.89
CA PRO A 274 -0.91 17.09 -12.21
C PRO A 274 -0.96 16.31 -13.52
N VAL A 275 -1.94 15.42 -13.63
CA VAL A 275 -2.25 14.75 -14.90
C VAL A 275 -2.63 15.79 -15.94
N SER A 276 -2.16 15.60 -17.18
CA SER A 276 -2.47 16.52 -18.29
C SER A 276 -3.97 16.75 -18.43
N PRO A 277 -4.43 17.99 -18.69
CA PRO A 277 -5.82 18.26 -19.04
C PRO A 277 -6.32 17.49 -20.27
N SER A 278 -5.39 17.03 -21.14
CA SER A 278 -5.72 16.21 -22.31
C SER A 278 -5.88 14.71 -22.00
N PHE A 279 -5.68 14.29 -20.75
CA PHE A 279 -5.90 12.91 -20.36
C PHE A 279 -7.39 12.56 -20.41
N ASP A 280 -7.72 11.56 -21.22
CA ASP A 280 -9.10 11.10 -21.36
C ASP A 280 -9.48 10.17 -20.18
N VAL A 281 -9.96 10.79 -19.12
CA VAL A 281 -10.37 10.05 -17.91
C VAL A 281 -11.56 9.15 -18.18
N VAL A 282 -12.46 9.51 -19.10
CA VAL A 282 -13.63 8.71 -19.45
C VAL A 282 -13.20 7.43 -20.15
N ALA A 283 -12.31 7.52 -21.15
CA ALA A 283 -11.75 6.35 -21.81
C ALA A 283 -10.92 5.48 -20.84
N ALA A 284 -10.15 6.09 -19.96
CA ALA A 284 -9.37 5.39 -18.94
C ALA A 284 -10.28 4.62 -17.95
N THR A 285 -11.36 5.24 -17.51
CA THR A 285 -12.35 4.61 -16.63
C THR A 285 -13.10 3.48 -17.36
N ALA A 286 -13.47 3.70 -18.61
CA ALA A 286 -14.08 2.65 -19.44
C ALA A 286 -13.16 1.43 -19.62
N LEU A 287 -11.86 1.65 -19.88
CA LEU A 287 -10.86 0.57 -19.92
C LEU A 287 -10.80 -0.15 -18.57
N ALA A 288 -10.71 0.58 -17.46
CA ALA A 288 -10.64 -0.02 -16.14
C ALA A 288 -11.86 -0.90 -15.82
N LEU A 289 -13.04 -0.51 -16.29
CA LEU A 289 -14.31 -1.19 -16.03
C LEU A 289 -14.70 -2.27 -17.05
N SER A 290 -14.02 -2.33 -18.21
CA SER A 290 -14.42 -3.25 -19.30
C SER A 290 -14.33 -4.75 -18.92
N GLY A 291 -13.50 -5.09 -17.93
CA GLY A 291 -13.27 -6.47 -17.57
C GLY A 291 -12.40 -7.24 -18.57
N PRO A 292 -12.08 -8.52 -18.30
CA PRO A 292 -11.32 -9.35 -19.23
C PRO A 292 -12.13 -9.63 -20.48
N GLU A 293 -11.49 -9.46 -21.64
CA GLU A 293 -12.06 -9.89 -22.93
C GLU A 293 -12.24 -11.41 -22.90
N GLY A 294 -13.44 -11.90 -23.28
CA GLY A 294 -13.83 -13.31 -23.25
C GLY A 294 -13.11 -14.17 -24.30
#